data_79004fb93e6f0a5c6f66f035a5900ca8
#
_entry.id   79004fb93e6f0a5c6f66f035a5900ca8
#
_cell.length_a   1.000
_cell.length_b   1.000
_cell.length_c   1.000
_cell.angle_alpha   90.00
_cell.angle_beta   90.00
_cell.angle_gamma   90.00
#
_symmetry.space_group_name_H-M   'P 1'
#
loop_
_entity.id
_entity.type
_entity.pdbx_description
1 polymer ?
#
loop_
_entity_poly.entity_id
_entity_poly.type
_entity_poly.pdbx_seq_one_letter_code
_entity_poly.pdbx_strand_id
1 'polypeptide(L)'
;EISPNYATAYHWYSILLKNLGRYDDAAKIITRGAELDPLSPSIQANISMMYQLQNKHDESIKNSLKIVELNPNYGRGNEYLGLSYLKVGRKEEAISTMEKAVELTNRQNIVLSELGYVYAQVGKRTEAMAVAKELEDKFARHAATGHDVAAVYSGLGEKDKAFEWLEKSFQTRDSQLNTFRWEMQFESLADDP
;
A
#
# COMPACT_ATOMS: atom_id res chain seq x y z
N GLU A 1 -15.27 12.45 -21.70
CA GLU A 1 -14.13 12.00 -22.54
C GLU A 1 -12.82 12.37 -21.85
N ILE A 2 -11.87 11.42 -21.81
CA ILE A 2 -10.51 11.67 -21.32
C ILE A 2 -9.77 12.40 -22.43
N SER A 3 -9.07 13.49 -22.13
CA SER A 3 -8.18 14.13 -23.08
C SER A 3 -7.13 13.10 -23.58
N PRO A 4 -7.05 12.80 -24.87
CA PRO A 4 -6.28 11.65 -25.37
C PRO A 4 -4.77 11.76 -25.14
N ASN A 5 -4.28 12.96 -24.80
CA ASN A 5 -2.85 13.24 -24.59
C ASN A 5 -2.53 13.71 -23.16
N TYR A 6 -3.43 13.48 -22.18
CA TYR A 6 -3.23 13.90 -20.80
C TYR A 6 -2.97 12.69 -19.88
N ALA A 7 -1.70 12.36 -19.67
CA ALA A 7 -1.25 11.20 -18.89
C ALA A 7 -1.88 11.13 -17.49
N THR A 8 -2.00 12.27 -16.80
CA THR A 8 -2.60 12.36 -15.46
C THR A 8 -4.07 11.92 -15.44
N ALA A 9 -4.84 12.16 -16.51
CA ALA A 9 -6.23 11.70 -16.58
C ALA A 9 -6.30 10.16 -16.63
N TYR A 10 -5.39 9.50 -17.36
CA TYR A 10 -5.30 8.04 -17.37
C TYR A 10 -4.89 7.50 -15.99
N HIS A 11 -3.98 8.18 -15.29
CA HIS A 11 -3.60 7.82 -13.93
C HIS A 11 -4.82 7.82 -12.99
N TRP A 12 -5.56 8.92 -12.90
CA TRP A 12 -6.73 9.00 -12.02
C TRP A 12 -7.86 8.04 -12.44
N TYR A 13 -8.06 7.84 -13.73
CA TYR A 13 -9.06 6.88 -14.22
C TYR A 13 -8.68 5.45 -13.87
N SER A 14 -7.40 5.09 -13.92
CA SER A 14 -6.95 3.76 -13.48
C SER A 14 -7.19 3.54 -11.99
N ILE A 15 -6.97 4.56 -11.14
CA ILE A 15 -7.28 4.49 -9.71
C ILE A 15 -8.77 4.28 -9.48
N LEU A 16 -9.64 5.00 -10.20
CA LEU A 16 -11.09 4.79 -10.12
C LEU A 16 -11.48 3.36 -10.49
N LEU A 17 -10.97 2.85 -11.61
CA LEU A 17 -11.25 1.48 -12.05
C LEU A 17 -10.78 0.44 -11.03
N LYS A 18 -9.59 0.61 -10.44
CA LYS A 18 -9.06 -0.22 -9.38
C LYS A 18 -10.03 -0.24 -8.18
N ASN A 19 -10.49 0.93 -7.73
CA ASN A 19 -11.42 1.02 -6.59
C ASN A 19 -12.78 0.38 -6.87
N LEU A 20 -13.16 0.26 -8.16
CA LEU A 20 -14.33 -0.48 -8.62
C LEU A 20 -14.07 -1.99 -8.79
N GLY A 21 -12.88 -2.49 -8.47
CA GLY A 21 -12.48 -3.90 -8.65
C GLY A 21 -12.18 -4.29 -10.11
N ARG A 22 -12.10 -3.32 -11.01
CA ARG A 22 -11.85 -3.53 -12.45
C ARG A 22 -10.35 -3.50 -12.76
N TYR A 23 -9.60 -4.45 -12.19
CA TYR A 23 -8.14 -4.44 -12.20
C TYR A 23 -7.52 -4.54 -13.59
N ASP A 24 -8.09 -5.38 -14.49
CA ASP A 24 -7.59 -5.54 -15.86
C ASP A 24 -7.79 -4.26 -16.68
N ASP A 25 -8.92 -3.59 -16.50
CA ASP A 25 -9.18 -2.31 -17.15
C ASP A 25 -8.25 -1.22 -16.57
N ALA A 26 -8.06 -1.19 -15.25
CA ALA A 26 -7.12 -0.27 -14.61
C ALA A 26 -5.71 -0.44 -15.15
N ALA A 27 -5.24 -1.68 -15.31
CA ALA A 27 -3.93 -2.00 -15.87
C ALA A 27 -3.77 -1.52 -17.32
N LYS A 28 -4.78 -1.70 -18.17
CA LYS A 28 -4.79 -1.19 -19.55
C LYS A 28 -4.71 0.34 -19.59
N ILE A 29 -5.51 0.98 -18.75
CA ILE A 29 -5.59 2.45 -18.69
C ILE A 29 -4.29 3.06 -18.19
N ILE A 30 -3.66 2.50 -17.13
CA ILE A 30 -2.39 3.06 -16.64
C ILE A 30 -1.24 2.85 -17.62
N THR A 31 -1.25 1.75 -18.37
CA THR A 31 -0.26 1.52 -19.43
C THR A 31 -0.33 2.61 -20.50
N ARG A 32 -1.54 3.03 -20.88
CA ARG A 32 -1.72 4.16 -21.80
C ARG A 32 -1.19 5.47 -21.21
N GLY A 33 -1.38 5.72 -19.91
CA GLY A 33 -0.77 6.85 -19.21
C GLY A 33 0.76 6.82 -19.27
N ALA A 34 1.37 5.63 -19.11
CA ALA A 34 2.82 5.46 -19.17
C ALA A 34 3.40 5.63 -20.58
N GLU A 35 2.65 5.34 -21.65
CA GLU A 35 3.08 5.65 -23.03
C GLU A 35 3.19 7.16 -23.26
N LEU A 36 2.36 7.96 -22.60
CA LEU A 36 2.34 9.43 -22.71
C LEU A 36 3.37 10.11 -21.80
N ASP A 37 3.62 9.53 -20.61
CA ASP A 37 4.61 10.03 -19.65
C ASP A 37 5.34 8.85 -18.96
N PRO A 38 6.33 8.26 -19.66
CA PRO A 38 7.02 7.05 -19.19
C PRO A 38 7.93 7.30 -17.98
N LEU A 39 8.28 8.54 -17.70
CA LEU A 39 9.15 8.90 -16.57
C LEU A 39 8.39 9.40 -15.35
N SER A 40 7.06 9.51 -15.40
CA SER A 40 6.25 9.92 -14.26
C SER A 40 6.35 8.91 -13.12
N PRO A 41 6.92 9.28 -11.95
CA PRO A 41 7.08 8.33 -10.85
C PRO A 41 5.74 7.88 -10.28
N SER A 42 4.70 8.71 -10.32
CA SER A 42 3.36 8.36 -9.85
C SER A 42 2.66 7.35 -10.76
N ILE A 43 2.82 7.47 -12.08
CA ILE A 43 2.29 6.51 -13.04
C ILE A 43 3.02 5.17 -12.90
N GLN A 44 4.35 5.20 -12.83
CA GLN A 44 5.15 3.99 -12.66
C GLN A 44 4.86 3.29 -11.32
N ALA A 45 4.66 4.03 -10.22
CA ALA A 45 4.25 3.47 -8.94
C ALA A 45 2.88 2.78 -9.02
N ASN A 46 1.92 3.37 -9.75
CA ASN A 46 0.63 2.75 -9.97
C ASN A 46 0.74 1.45 -10.82
N ILE A 47 1.68 1.39 -11.78
CA ILE A 47 1.99 0.15 -12.51
C ILE A 47 2.55 -0.92 -11.56
N SER A 48 3.48 -0.56 -10.65
CA SER A 48 3.98 -1.51 -9.64
C SER A 48 2.85 -2.08 -8.78
N MET A 49 1.91 -1.23 -8.36
CA MET A 49 0.72 -1.65 -7.62
C MET A 49 -0.17 -2.59 -8.47
N MET A 50 -0.39 -2.31 -9.76
CA MET A 50 -1.15 -3.21 -10.64
C MET A 50 -0.47 -4.58 -10.77
N TYR A 51 0.86 -4.62 -10.85
CA TYR A 51 1.60 -5.89 -10.83
C TYR A 51 1.38 -6.65 -9.51
N GLN A 52 1.38 -5.98 -8.35
CA GLN A 52 1.08 -6.63 -7.06
C GLN A 52 -0.32 -7.24 -7.04
N LEU A 53 -1.35 -6.50 -7.48
CA LEU A 53 -2.73 -6.98 -7.55
C LEU A 53 -2.92 -8.17 -8.51
N GLN A 54 -2.03 -8.32 -9.49
CA GLN A 54 -1.99 -9.45 -10.40
C GLN A 54 -1.05 -10.58 -9.93
N ASN A 55 -0.51 -10.51 -8.71
CA ASN A 55 0.50 -11.43 -8.15
C ASN A 55 1.80 -11.52 -9.00
N LYS A 56 2.11 -10.49 -9.78
CA LYS A 56 3.34 -10.36 -10.59
C LYS A 56 4.41 -9.63 -9.80
N HIS A 57 4.86 -10.25 -8.71
CA HIS A 57 5.75 -9.57 -7.75
C HIS A 57 7.14 -9.29 -8.32
N ASP A 58 7.68 -10.14 -9.20
CA ASP A 58 8.97 -9.91 -9.85
C ASP A 58 8.93 -8.71 -10.81
N GLU A 59 7.83 -8.55 -11.55
CA GLU A 59 7.61 -7.37 -12.41
C GLU A 59 7.45 -6.11 -11.57
N SER A 60 6.75 -6.20 -10.44
CA SER A 60 6.63 -5.08 -9.49
C SER A 60 8.00 -4.68 -8.93
N ILE A 61 8.83 -5.64 -8.52
CA ILE A 61 10.21 -5.39 -8.06
C ILE A 61 11.02 -4.68 -9.16
N LYS A 62 11.02 -5.24 -10.36
CA LYS A 62 11.76 -4.67 -11.50
C LYS A 62 11.35 -3.24 -11.81
N ASN A 63 10.05 -2.96 -11.79
CA ASN A 63 9.54 -1.62 -12.06
C ASN A 63 9.86 -0.65 -10.90
N SER A 64 9.67 -1.09 -9.66
CA SER A 64 9.93 -0.26 -8.47
C SER A 64 11.42 0.06 -8.31
N LEU A 65 12.33 -0.86 -8.66
CA LEU A 65 13.77 -0.59 -8.69
C LEU A 65 14.11 0.56 -9.65
N LYS A 66 13.50 0.61 -10.84
CA LYS A 66 13.68 1.74 -11.78
C LYS A 66 13.16 3.05 -11.21
N ILE A 67 12.04 3.01 -10.49
CA ILE A 67 11.50 4.22 -9.83
C ILE A 67 12.51 4.74 -8.80
N VAL A 68 13.03 3.87 -7.95
CA VAL A 68 14.00 4.22 -6.89
C VAL A 68 15.31 4.74 -7.48
N GLU A 69 15.79 4.14 -8.59
CA GLU A 69 16.99 4.58 -9.30
C GLU A 69 16.82 5.99 -9.89
N LEU A 70 15.72 6.25 -10.59
CA LEU A 70 15.46 7.52 -11.27
C LEU A 70 14.95 8.61 -10.32
N ASN A 71 14.30 8.23 -9.23
CA ASN A 71 13.65 9.13 -8.27
C ASN A 71 13.93 8.67 -6.83
N PRO A 72 15.18 8.78 -6.32
CA PRO A 72 15.59 8.19 -5.04
C PRO A 72 14.84 8.73 -3.81
N ASN A 73 14.24 9.93 -3.94
CA ASN A 73 13.45 10.56 -2.88
C ASN A 73 11.93 10.30 -3.00
N TYR A 74 11.49 9.50 -3.97
CA TYR A 74 10.09 9.18 -4.14
C TYR A 74 9.70 7.94 -3.31
N GLY A 75 9.14 8.17 -2.12
CA GLY A 75 8.87 7.12 -1.12
C GLY A 75 8.00 5.98 -1.61
N ARG A 76 7.02 6.25 -2.51
CA ARG A 76 6.14 5.20 -3.08
C ARG A 76 6.89 4.15 -3.89
N GLY A 77 8.03 4.48 -4.50
CA GLY A 77 8.86 3.48 -5.17
C GLY A 77 9.40 2.45 -4.18
N ASN A 78 9.87 2.92 -3.02
CA ASN A 78 10.34 2.04 -1.94
C ASN A 78 9.19 1.27 -1.27
N GLU A 79 8.01 1.87 -1.09
CA GLU A 79 6.81 1.22 -0.55
C GLU A 79 6.43 -0.04 -1.36
N TYR A 80 6.19 0.10 -2.66
CA TYR A 80 5.85 -1.04 -3.51
C TYR A 80 6.98 -2.05 -3.67
N LEU A 81 8.24 -1.59 -3.63
CA LEU A 81 9.40 -2.49 -3.63
C LEU A 81 9.43 -3.34 -2.36
N GLY A 82 9.27 -2.72 -1.19
CA GLY A 82 9.28 -3.41 0.11
C GLY A 82 8.15 -4.44 0.25
N LEU A 83 6.92 -4.07 -0.15
CA LEU A 83 5.78 -4.99 -0.14
C LEU A 83 5.98 -6.17 -1.11
N SER A 84 6.57 -5.91 -2.29
CA SER A 84 6.88 -6.99 -3.24
C SER A 84 7.98 -7.91 -2.73
N TYR A 85 9.01 -7.37 -2.06
CA TYR A 85 10.04 -8.18 -1.40
C TYR A 85 9.44 -9.09 -0.32
N LEU A 86 8.49 -8.59 0.47
CA LEU A 86 7.78 -9.40 1.46
C LEU A 86 7.09 -10.61 0.81
N LYS A 87 6.35 -10.38 -0.28
CA LYS A 87 5.59 -11.44 -0.98
C LYS A 87 6.49 -12.52 -1.60
N VAL A 88 7.71 -12.18 -2.00
CA VAL A 88 8.69 -13.16 -2.50
C VAL A 88 9.64 -13.69 -1.42
N GLY A 89 9.39 -13.38 -0.14
CA GLY A 89 10.12 -13.92 1.01
C GLY A 89 11.48 -13.27 1.29
N ARG A 90 11.81 -12.13 0.65
CA ARG A 90 13.05 -11.34 0.85
C ARG A 90 12.89 -10.43 2.06
N LYS A 91 12.90 -11.02 3.26
CA LYS A 91 12.48 -10.38 4.52
C LYS A 91 13.32 -9.17 4.93
N GLU A 92 14.64 -9.29 4.89
CA GLU A 92 15.58 -8.23 5.29
C GLU A 92 15.47 -7.01 4.35
N GLU A 93 15.31 -7.29 3.05
CA GLU A 93 15.15 -6.26 2.04
C GLU A 93 13.77 -5.61 2.13
N ALA A 94 12.71 -6.38 2.44
CA ALA A 94 11.39 -5.81 2.70
C ALA A 94 11.42 -4.81 3.86
N ILE A 95 12.07 -5.16 4.98
CA ILE A 95 12.19 -4.28 6.14
C ILE A 95 12.96 -3.01 5.77
N SER A 96 14.20 -3.15 5.29
CA SER A 96 15.07 -1.98 5.03
C SER A 96 14.45 -1.03 4.00
N THR A 97 13.76 -1.57 3.00
CA THR A 97 13.09 -0.79 1.96
C THR A 97 11.86 -0.08 2.50
N MET A 98 11.03 -0.74 3.35
CA MET A 98 9.87 -0.12 3.97
C MET A 98 10.27 0.94 5.01
N GLU A 99 11.32 0.73 5.80
CA GLU A 99 11.87 1.76 6.70
C GLU A 99 12.26 3.01 5.91
N LYS A 100 12.91 2.83 4.76
CA LYS A 100 13.25 3.94 3.85
C LYS A 100 12.02 4.62 3.29
N ALA A 101 10.98 3.87 2.91
CA ALA A 101 9.71 4.44 2.45
C ALA A 101 9.06 5.32 3.53
N VAL A 102 9.02 4.85 4.78
CA VAL A 102 8.50 5.60 5.93
C VAL A 102 9.28 6.90 6.16
N GLU A 103 10.62 6.85 6.09
CA GLU A 103 11.46 8.05 6.18
C GLU A 103 11.12 9.06 5.08
N LEU A 104 11.10 8.63 3.82
CA LEU A 104 10.89 9.49 2.64
C LEU A 104 9.47 10.08 2.57
N THR A 105 8.50 9.42 3.17
CA THR A 105 7.11 9.89 3.24
C THR A 105 6.79 10.68 4.52
N ASN A 106 7.82 11.05 5.30
CA ASN A 106 7.66 11.72 6.60
C ASN A 106 6.65 10.98 7.51
N ARG A 107 6.75 9.65 7.59
CA ARG A 107 5.91 8.77 8.42
C ARG A 107 4.40 8.92 8.11
N GLN A 108 4.02 9.02 6.84
CA GLN A 108 2.60 8.94 6.45
C GLN A 108 1.99 7.66 7.04
N ASN A 109 0.79 7.76 7.60
CA ASN A 109 0.19 6.67 8.37
C ASN A 109 0.00 5.40 7.55
N ILE A 110 -0.42 5.52 6.29
CA ILE A 110 -0.59 4.36 5.41
C ILE A 110 0.73 3.60 5.22
N VAL A 111 1.84 4.30 4.96
CA VAL A 111 3.17 3.67 4.78
C VAL A 111 3.70 3.14 6.11
N LEU A 112 3.41 3.83 7.22
CA LEU A 112 3.77 3.40 8.55
C LEU A 112 3.02 2.12 8.96
N SER A 113 1.72 2.03 8.66
CA SER A 113 0.91 0.84 8.92
C SER A 113 1.38 -0.37 8.10
N GLU A 114 1.77 -0.14 6.85
CA GLU A 114 2.38 -1.16 6.00
C GLU A 114 3.72 -1.65 6.54
N LEU A 115 4.58 -0.76 7.09
CA LEU A 115 5.79 -1.17 7.78
C LEU A 115 5.46 -2.04 9.01
N GLY A 116 4.45 -1.65 9.79
CA GLY A 116 3.96 -2.44 10.93
C GLY A 116 3.49 -3.83 10.51
N TYR A 117 2.75 -3.92 9.40
CA TYR A 117 2.37 -5.17 8.78
C TYR A 117 3.59 -6.01 8.35
N VAL A 118 4.57 -5.38 7.68
CA VAL A 118 5.81 -6.07 7.26
C VAL A 118 6.55 -6.62 8.48
N TYR A 119 6.74 -5.84 9.55
CA TYR A 119 7.36 -6.32 10.78
C TYR A 119 6.62 -7.52 11.35
N ALA A 120 5.29 -7.49 11.39
CA ALA A 120 4.48 -8.59 11.89
C ALA A 120 4.69 -9.88 11.06
N GLN A 121 4.64 -9.75 9.73
CA GLN A 121 4.77 -10.88 8.80
C GLN A 121 6.16 -11.54 8.83
N VAL A 122 7.20 -10.77 9.15
CA VAL A 122 8.57 -11.32 9.28
C VAL A 122 8.91 -11.80 10.69
N GLY A 123 7.97 -11.70 11.64
CA GLY A 123 8.11 -12.15 13.03
C GLY A 123 8.69 -11.12 14.00
N LYS A 124 8.87 -9.87 13.58
CA LYS A 124 9.30 -8.75 14.43
C LYS A 124 8.11 -8.17 15.20
N ARG A 125 7.55 -9.00 16.11
CA ARG A 125 6.33 -8.66 16.85
C ARG A 125 6.47 -7.39 17.71
N THR A 126 7.62 -7.18 18.33
CA THR A 126 7.86 -6.01 19.18
C THR A 126 7.80 -4.71 18.39
N GLU A 127 8.46 -4.68 17.23
CA GLU A 127 8.48 -3.54 16.32
C GLU A 127 7.08 -3.28 15.72
N ALA A 128 6.37 -4.34 15.35
CA ALA A 128 4.98 -4.22 14.87
C ALA A 128 4.06 -3.63 15.94
N MET A 129 4.16 -4.10 17.19
CA MET A 129 3.39 -3.55 18.33
C MET A 129 3.74 -2.11 18.63
N ALA A 130 5.00 -1.70 18.47
CA ALA A 130 5.40 -0.30 18.63
C ALA A 130 4.73 0.61 17.57
N VAL A 131 4.65 0.14 16.32
CA VAL A 131 3.94 0.85 15.25
C VAL A 131 2.43 0.91 15.54
N ALA A 132 1.81 -0.20 15.96
CA ALA A 132 0.40 -0.21 16.33
C ALA A 132 0.11 0.83 17.42
N LYS A 133 0.93 0.85 18.48
CA LYS A 133 0.79 1.83 19.58
C LYS A 133 0.94 3.28 19.10
N GLU A 134 1.89 3.57 18.22
CA GLU A 134 2.04 4.90 17.63
C GLU A 134 0.78 5.32 16.86
N LEU A 135 0.22 4.43 16.06
CA LEU A 135 -0.99 4.69 15.28
C LEU A 135 -2.23 4.85 16.17
N GLU A 136 -2.35 4.06 17.25
CA GLU A 136 -3.41 4.23 18.26
C GLU A 136 -3.33 5.62 18.94
N ASP A 137 -2.13 6.05 19.32
CA ASP A 137 -1.91 7.37 19.91
C ASP A 137 -2.21 8.52 18.92
N LYS A 138 -1.96 8.29 17.62
CA LYS A 138 -2.36 9.22 16.56
C LYS A 138 -3.88 9.20 16.33
N PHE A 139 -4.53 8.04 16.36
CA PHE A 139 -5.98 7.93 16.24
C PHE A 139 -6.69 8.69 17.37
N ALA A 140 -6.24 8.54 18.62
CA ALA A 140 -6.80 9.26 19.77
C ALA A 140 -6.73 10.79 19.62
N ARG A 141 -5.83 11.29 18.77
CA ARG A 141 -5.67 12.72 18.42
C ARG A 141 -6.27 13.09 17.07
N HIS A 142 -7.08 12.21 16.47
CA HIS A 142 -7.65 12.37 15.13
C HIS A 142 -6.61 12.59 14.02
N ALA A 143 -5.41 12.03 14.17
CA ALA A 143 -4.29 12.15 13.23
C ALA A 143 -3.97 10.84 12.48
N ALA A 144 -4.70 9.76 12.75
CA ALA A 144 -4.67 8.48 12.04
C ALA A 144 -6.09 7.91 11.96
N THR A 145 -6.28 6.87 11.17
CA THR A 145 -7.55 6.17 11.00
C THR A 145 -7.55 4.82 11.71
N GLY A 146 -8.74 4.28 11.96
CA GLY A 146 -8.86 2.91 12.49
C GLY A 146 -8.33 1.87 11.49
N HIS A 147 -8.46 2.14 10.21
CA HIS A 147 -7.90 1.31 9.13
C HIS A 147 -6.38 1.16 9.25
N ASP A 148 -5.63 2.25 9.52
CA ASP A 148 -4.17 2.19 9.69
C ASP A 148 -3.77 1.26 10.84
N VAL A 149 -4.51 1.31 11.96
CA VAL A 149 -4.25 0.44 13.13
C VAL A 149 -4.63 -1.01 12.83
N ALA A 150 -5.78 -1.22 12.18
CA ALA A 150 -6.29 -2.55 11.83
C ALA A 150 -5.30 -3.32 10.95
N ALA A 151 -4.64 -2.64 9.99
CA ALA A 151 -3.65 -3.25 9.11
C ALA A 151 -2.49 -3.91 9.88
N VAL A 152 -2.02 -3.26 10.95
CA VAL A 152 -0.93 -3.82 11.79
C VAL A 152 -1.43 -5.02 12.60
N TYR A 153 -2.63 -4.92 13.23
CA TYR A 153 -3.20 -6.03 13.99
C TYR A 153 -3.54 -7.24 13.12
N SER A 154 -4.01 -7.01 11.90
CA SER A 154 -4.21 -8.08 10.92
C SER A 154 -2.88 -8.81 10.62
N GLY A 155 -1.81 -8.06 10.39
CA GLY A 155 -0.47 -8.63 10.20
C GLY A 155 0.02 -9.46 11.39
N LEU A 156 -0.31 -9.05 12.62
CA LEU A 156 0.01 -9.75 13.87
C LEU A 156 -0.83 -11.00 14.10
N GLY A 157 -1.87 -11.25 13.28
CA GLY A 157 -2.83 -12.32 13.48
C GLY A 157 -3.84 -12.07 14.61
N GLU A 158 -3.91 -10.85 15.12
CA GLU A 158 -4.84 -10.41 16.18
C GLU A 158 -6.17 -10.01 15.53
N LYS A 159 -6.88 -10.99 14.95
CA LYS A 159 -8.08 -10.76 14.13
C LYS A 159 -9.16 -9.94 14.85
N ASP A 160 -9.47 -10.30 16.10
CA ASP A 160 -10.51 -9.61 16.88
C ASP A 160 -10.19 -8.12 17.01
N LYS A 161 -8.92 -7.78 17.29
CA LYS A 161 -8.49 -6.39 17.35
C LYS A 161 -8.53 -5.70 16.00
N ALA A 162 -8.15 -6.40 14.92
CA ALA A 162 -8.23 -5.85 13.59
C ALA A 162 -9.68 -5.47 13.25
N PHE A 163 -10.66 -6.34 13.54
CA PHE A 163 -12.09 -6.05 13.35
C PHE A 163 -12.58 -4.92 14.27
N GLU A 164 -12.17 -4.89 15.55
CA GLU A 164 -12.49 -3.75 16.44
C GLU A 164 -12.05 -2.41 15.85
N TRP A 165 -10.84 -2.35 15.28
CA TRP A 165 -10.32 -1.13 14.68
C TRP A 165 -10.96 -0.80 13.33
N LEU A 166 -11.34 -1.79 12.53
CA LEU A 166 -12.13 -1.58 11.30
C LEU A 166 -13.53 -1.03 11.65
N GLU A 167 -14.17 -1.51 12.71
CA GLU A 167 -15.44 -0.97 13.20
C GLU A 167 -15.31 0.51 13.62
N LYS A 168 -14.24 0.88 14.34
CA LYS A 168 -13.95 2.28 14.67
C LYS A 168 -13.75 3.13 13.40
N SER A 169 -13.09 2.58 12.38
CA SER A 169 -12.91 3.23 11.09
C SER A 169 -14.25 3.46 10.38
N PHE A 170 -15.14 2.47 10.43
CA PHE A 170 -16.50 2.57 9.88
C PHE A 170 -17.32 3.66 10.61
N GLN A 171 -17.28 3.69 11.94
CA GLN A 171 -17.99 4.67 12.75
C GLN A 171 -17.51 6.11 12.49
N THR A 172 -16.22 6.29 12.21
CA THR A 172 -15.63 7.59 11.85
C THR A 172 -15.79 7.94 10.36
N ARG A 173 -16.43 7.08 9.56
CA ARG A 173 -16.62 7.25 8.10
C ARG A 173 -15.32 7.43 7.34
N ASP A 174 -14.32 6.63 7.71
CA ASP A 174 -13.03 6.67 7.06
C ASP A 174 -13.12 6.27 5.58
N SER A 175 -12.58 7.11 4.71
CA SER A 175 -12.59 6.89 3.27
C SER A 175 -11.70 5.72 2.82
N GLN A 176 -10.75 5.29 3.64
CA GLN A 176 -9.86 4.17 3.32
C GLN A 176 -10.59 2.81 3.34
N LEU A 177 -11.74 2.70 4.00
CA LEU A 177 -12.52 1.46 4.03
C LEU A 177 -12.94 0.96 2.63
N ASN A 178 -13.01 1.82 1.63
CA ASN A 178 -13.29 1.41 0.26
C ASN A 178 -12.12 0.66 -0.41
N THR A 179 -10.93 0.71 0.18
CA THR A 179 -9.70 0.08 -0.34
C THR A 179 -9.44 -1.29 0.28
N PHE A 180 -10.04 -1.58 1.41
CA PHE A 180 -9.89 -2.81 2.20
C PHE A 180 -9.91 -4.11 1.36
N ARG A 181 -10.74 -4.20 0.32
CA ARG A 181 -10.97 -5.45 -0.46
C ARG A 181 -9.75 -5.95 -1.23
N TRP A 182 -8.78 -5.10 -1.52
CA TRP A 182 -7.61 -5.42 -2.36
C TRP A 182 -6.27 -5.16 -1.67
N GLU A 183 -6.31 -4.76 -0.42
CA GLU A 183 -5.09 -4.56 0.35
C GLU A 183 -4.61 -5.89 0.95
N MET A 184 -3.34 -6.23 0.68
CA MET A 184 -2.73 -7.48 1.15
C MET A 184 -2.76 -7.63 2.67
N GLN A 185 -2.83 -6.53 3.39
CA GLN A 185 -2.86 -6.48 4.84
C GLN A 185 -4.11 -7.16 5.41
N PHE A 186 -5.19 -7.23 4.65
CA PHE A 186 -6.47 -7.78 5.10
C PHE A 186 -6.84 -9.11 4.46
N GLU A 187 -5.96 -9.70 3.63
CA GLU A 187 -6.20 -11.02 3.01
C GLU A 187 -6.60 -12.08 4.04
N SER A 188 -5.95 -12.06 5.23
CA SER A 188 -6.21 -13.03 6.30
C SER A 188 -7.57 -12.86 7.00
N LEU A 189 -8.26 -11.74 6.78
CA LEU A 189 -9.59 -11.45 7.34
C LEU A 189 -10.73 -11.77 6.37
N ALA A 190 -10.42 -11.98 5.08
CA ALA A 190 -11.44 -12.15 4.04
C ALA A 190 -12.32 -13.40 4.21
N ASP A 191 -11.81 -14.45 4.84
CA ASP A 191 -12.49 -15.72 5.06
C ASP A 191 -13.12 -15.82 6.47
N ASP A 192 -13.09 -14.74 7.25
CA ASP A 192 -13.67 -14.71 8.59
C ASP A 192 -15.18 -14.41 8.46
N PRO A 193 -16.08 -15.25 9.07
CA PRO A 193 -17.53 -15.16 8.89
C PRO A 193 -18.18 -13.93 9.53
#